data_d235a433f4ed28a0428362fab1051bd7
#
_entry.id   d235a433f4ed28a0428362fab1051bd7
#
_cell.length_a   1.000
_cell.length_b   1.000
_cell.length_c   1.000
_cell.angle_alpha   90.00
_cell.angle_beta   90.00
_cell.angle_gamma   90.00
#
_symmetry.space_group_name_H-M   'P 1'
#
loop_
_entity.id
_entity.type
_entity.pdbx_description
1 polymer ?
#
loop_
_entity_poly.entity_id
_entity_poly.type
_entity_poly.pdbx_seq_one_letter_code
_entity_poly.pdbx_strand_id
1 'polypeptide(L)'
;MTDEIYVIDSFAWIEYFLGSAAGSNARPFIEGGKGVTPTIVIAELAEKYRRAKLAFAGDLDFITSKTRVVSLDTSIAERAGALNHERKRVAKRWGLADSIILATARHHNAKIVTGDEHFRDLVDETLMVK
;
A
#
# COMPACT_ATOMS: atom_id res chain seq x y z
N MET A 1 13.35 15.76 -14.20
CA MET A 1 13.02 14.33 -14.11
C MET A 1 12.88 13.93 -12.66
N THR A 2 11.75 13.35 -12.30
CA THR A 2 11.50 12.96 -10.93
C THR A 2 11.69 11.46 -10.77
N ASP A 3 12.37 11.08 -9.70
CA ASP A 3 12.50 9.67 -9.32
C ASP A 3 11.38 9.32 -8.36
N GLU A 4 10.13 9.48 -8.81
CA GLU A 4 9.00 9.15 -7.98
C GLU A 4 8.95 7.66 -7.69
N ILE A 5 8.69 7.36 -6.43
CA ILE A 5 8.49 6.01 -5.94
C ILE A 5 7.03 5.89 -5.51
N TYR A 6 6.45 4.73 -5.74
CA TYR A 6 5.04 4.48 -5.45
C TYR A 6 4.89 3.32 -4.50
N VAL A 7 4.27 3.58 -3.35
CA VAL A 7 3.91 2.52 -2.40
C VAL A 7 2.58 1.93 -2.86
N ILE A 8 2.57 0.65 -3.14
CA ILE A 8 1.37 -0.05 -3.62
C ILE A 8 0.65 -0.64 -2.42
N ASP A 9 -0.54 -0.12 -2.15
CA ASP A 9 -1.39 -0.58 -1.06
C ASP A 9 -2.09 -1.89 -1.41
N SER A 10 -2.59 -2.59 -0.40
CA SER A 10 -3.31 -3.85 -0.60
C SER A 10 -4.54 -3.68 -1.49
N PHE A 11 -5.26 -2.56 -1.36
CA PHE A 11 -6.40 -2.27 -2.23
C PHE A 11 -5.98 -2.30 -3.70
N ALA A 12 -4.91 -1.61 -4.04
CA ALA A 12 -4.44 -1.52 -5.42
C ALA A 12 -4.01 -2.89 -5.95
N TRP A 13 -3.33 -3.69 -5.13
CA TRP A 13 -2.94 -5.04 -5.54
C TRP A 13 -4.14 -5.94 -5.80
N ILE A 14 -5.14 -5.91 -4.92
CA ILE A 14 -6.35 -6.73 -5.08
C ILE A 14 -7.06 -6.38 -6.37
N GLU A 15 -7.30 -5.09 -6.61
CA GLU A 15 -7.99 -4.64 -7.80
C GLU A 15 -7.19 -4.93 -9.08
N TYR A 16 -5.87 -4.84 -8.99
CA TYR A 16 -4.99 -5.20 -10.10
C TYR A 16 -5.17 -6.67 -10.48
N PHE A 17 -5.12 -7.57 -9.50
CA PHE A 17 -5.28 -9.00 -9.76
C PHE A 17 -6.70 -9.36 -10.21
N LEU A 18 -7.70 -8.60 -9.77
CA LEU A 18 -9.08 -8.80 -10.24
C LEU A 18 -9.32 -8.27 -11.66
N GLY A 19 -8.43 -7.44 -12.18
CA GLY A 19 -8.61 -6.83 -13.49
C GLY A 19 -9.72 -5.79 -13.54
N SER A 20 -10.01 -5.14 -12.44
CA SER A 20 -11.05 -4.11 -12.38
C SER A 20 -10.59 -2.80 -13.00
N ALA A 21 -11.52 -1.82 -13.10
CA ALA A 21 -11.17 -0.47 -13.57
C ALA A 21 -10.14 0.18 -12.65
N ALA A 22 -10.31 0.04 -11.34
CA ALA A 22 -9.33 0.55 -10.37
C ALA A 22 -7.98 -0.12 -10.55
N GLY A 23 -7.97 -1.43 -10.82
CA GLY A 23 -6.75 -2.17 -11.11
C GLY A 23 -6.04 -1.68 -12.36
N SER A 24 -6.80 -1.34 -13.38
CA SER A 24 -6.24 -0.76 -14.61
C SER A 24 -5.61 0.61 -14.32
N ASN A 25 -6.23 1.40 -13.45
CA ASN A 25 -5.67 2.69 -13.05
C ASN A 25 -4.38 2.54 -12.24
N ALA A 26 -4.26 1.46 -11.47
CA ALA A 26 -3.05 1.17 -10.68
C ALA A 26 -1.91 0.60 -11.53
N ARG A 27 -2.22 0.01 -12.66
CA ARG A 27 -1.28 -0.74 -13.48
C ARG A 27 0.02 0.00 -13.82
N PRO A 28 -0.01 1.25 -14.27
CA PRO A 28 1.24 1.95 -14.62
C PRO A 28 2.20 2.06 -13.43
N PHE A 29 1.67 2.21 -12.22
CA PHE A 29 2.48 2.35 -11.01
C PHE A 29 3.04 1.01 -10.54
N ILE A 30 2.30 -0.07 -10.78
CA ILE A 30 2.74 -1.43 -10.44
C ILE A 30 3.80 -1.92 -11.43
N GLU A 31 3.57 -1.71 -12.71
CA GLU A 31 4.42 -2.28 -13.77
C GLU A 31 5.56 -1.37 -14.20
N GLY A 32 5.58 -0.13 -13.73
CA GLY A 32 6.53 0.88 -14.19
C GLY A 32 7.94 0.78 -13.60
N GLY A 33 8.21 -0.14 -12.70
CA GLY A 33 9.53 -0.34 -12.13
C GLY A 33 9.87 0.56 -10.95
N LYS A 34 8.96 1.41 -10.52
CA LYS A 34 9.15 2.33 -9.39
C LYS A 34 8.28 1.99 -8.17
N GLY A 35 7.63 0.84 -8.19
CA GLY A 35 6.75 0.43 -7.11
C GLY A 35 7.52 -0.20 -5.96
N VAL A 36 7.02 0.05 -4.74
CA VAL A 36 7.47 -0.64 -3.53
C VAL A 36 6.27 -1.21 -2.82
N THR A 37 6.44 -2.40 -2.24
CA THR A 37 5.40 -3.06 -1.47
C THR A 37 5.89 -3.25 -0.04
N PRO A 38 5.27 -2.57 0.93
CA PRO A 38 5.61 -2.77 2.34
C PRO A 38 5.23 -4.18 2.79
N THR A 39 6.02 -4.77 3.69
CA THR A 39 5.71 -6.12 4.20
C THR A 39 4.36 -6.18 4.90
N ILE A 40 3.88 -5.09 5.50
CA ILE A 40 2.53 -5.06 6.09
C ILE A 40 1.44 -5.31 5.03
N VAL A 41 1.65 -4.84 3.81
CA VAL A 41 0.70 -5.08 2.70
C VAL A 41 0.68 -6.57 2.36
N ILE A 42 1.84 -7.21 2.35
CA ILE A 42 1.93 -8.66 2.11
C ILE A 42 1.15 -9.40 3.20
N ALA A 43 1.29 -8.99 4.46
CA ALA A 43 0.55 -9.62 5.57
C ALA A 43 -0.96 -9.46 5.40
N GLU A 44 -1.42 -8.27 5.01
CA GLU A 44 -2.84 -8.03 4.76
C GLU A 44 -3.38 -8.89 3.62
N LEU A 45 -2.63 -8.99 2.53
CA LEU A 45 -3.01 -9.81 1.38
C LEU A 45 -3.04 -11.29 1.75
N ALA A 46 -2.03 -11.76 2.46
CA ALA A 46 -1.97 -13.17 2.89
C ALA A 46 -3.20 -13.54 3.72
N GLU A 47 -3.60 -12.66 4.64
CA GLU A 47 -4.81 -12.89 5.45
C GLU A 47 -6.07 -12.91 4.59
N LYS A 48 -6.22 -11.95 3.69
CA LYS A 48 -7.41 -11.88 2.83
C LYS A 48 -7.52 -13.09 1.93
N TYR A 49 -6.42 -13.54 1.35
CA TYR A 49 -6.41 -14.73 0.49
C TYR A 49 -6.79 -15.97 1.29
N ARG A 50 -6.27 -16.09 2.52
CA ARG A 50 -6.61 -17.21 3.39
C ARG A 50 -8.10 -17.23 3.73
N ARG A 51 -8.67 -16.09 4.06
CA ARG A 51 -10.11 -16.00 4.36
C ARG A 51 -10.96 -16.36 3.15
N ALA A 52 -10.51 -15.98 1.95
CA ALA A 52 -11.19 -16.29 0.71
C ALA A 52 -10.91 -17.71 0.21
N LYS A 53 -10.05 -18.46 0.90
CA LYS A 53 -9.62 -19.81 0.51
C LYS A 53 -8.95 -19.81 -0.86
N LEU A 54 -8.18 -18.79 -1.16
CA LEU A 54 -7.43 -18.65 -2.40
C LEU A 54 -5.94 -18.88 -2.15
N ALA A 55 -5.27 -19.49 -3.13
CA ALA A 55 -3.81 -19.65 -3.09
C ALA A 55 -3.13 -18.30 -3.32
N PHE A 56 -2.13 -17.98 -2.53
CA PHE A 56 -1.44 -16.70 -2.61
C PHE A 56 -0.04 -16.79 -3.26
N ALA A 57 0.56 -17.99 -3.29
CA ALA A 57 1.96 -18.15 -3.69
C ALA A 57 2.28 -17.54 -5.05
N GLY A 58 1.43 -17.74 -6.04
CA GLY A 58 1.67 -17.21 -7.39
C GLY A 58 1.61 -15.68 -7.43
N ASP A 59 0.60 -15.10 -6.78
CA ASP A 59 0.47 -13.64 -6.73
C ASP A 59 1.58 -13.02 -5.88
N LEU A 60 1.99 -13.69 -4.81
CA LEU A 60 3.13 -13.23 -4.01
C LEU A 60 4.42 -13.20 -4.84
N ASP A 61 4.67 -14.23 -5.64
CA ASP A 61 5.84 -14.26 -6.52
C ASP A 61 5.80 -13.08 -7.51
N PHE A 62 4.62 -12.77 -8.04
CA PHE A 62 4.46 -11.62 -8.93
C PHE A 62 4.80 -10.31 -8.20
N ILE A 63 4.25 -10.12 -6.99
CA ILE A 63 4.49 -8.92 -6.19
C ILE A 63 5.99 -8.72 -5.96
N THR A 64 6.68 -9.76 -5.52
CA THR A 64 8.10 -9.69 -5.18
C THR A 64 8.99 -9.51 -6.41
N SER A 65 8.52 -9.94 -7.58
CA SER A 65 9.28 -9.76 -8.83
C SER A 65 9.03 -8.39 -9.47
N LYS A 66 7.84 -7.82 -9.30
CA LYS A 66 7.46 -6.55 -9.93
C LYS A 66 7.81 -5.33 -9.12
N THR A 67 7.76 -5.43 -7.80
CA THR A 67 8.03 -4.31 -6.92
C THR A 67 9.11 -4.67 -5.92
N ARG A 68 9.74 -3.64 -5.36
CA ARG A 68 10.71 -3.85 -4.28
C ARG A 68 9.95 -3.98 -2.96
N VAL A 69 10.21 -5.06 -2.24
CA VAL A 69 9.61 -5.26 -0.92
C VAL A 69 10.43 -4.49 0.12
N VAL A 70 9.75 -3.70 0.95
CA VAL A 70 10.41 -2.92 2.01
C VAL A 70 9.88 -3.37 3.36
N SER A 71 10.81 -3.63 4.28
CA SER A 71 10.48 -4.12 5.61
C SER A 71 10.12 -3.00 6.56
N LEU A 72 9.27 -3.32 7.53
CA LEU A 72 8.98 -2.43 8.65
C LEU A 72 10.20 -2.42 9.58
N ASP A 73 10.89 -1.30 9.64
CA ASP A 73 12.01 -1.16 10.58
C ASP A 73 11.59 -0.37 11.83
N THR A 74 12.50 -0.27 12.79
CA THR A 74 12.23 0.38 14.07
C THR A 74 11.82 1.84 13.91
N SER A 75 12.49 2.58 13.04
CA SER A 75 12.20 3.99 12.80
C SER A 75 10.80 4.19 12.22
N ILE A 76 10.46 3.41 11.21
CA ILE A 76 9.13 3.48 10.59
C ILE A 76 8.06 3.05 11.58
N ALA A 77 8.33 2.00 12.36
CA ALA A 77 7.38 1.50 13.36
C ALA A 77 7.05 2.57 14.42
N GLU A 78 8.06 3.26 14.91
CA GLU A 78 7.84 4.32 15.90
C GLU A 78 7.00 5.46 15.33
N ARG A 79 7.33 5.90 14.12
CA ARG A 79 6.58 6.95 13.44
C ARG A 79 5.14 6.53 13.16
N ALA A 80 4.94 5.28 12.79
CA ALA A 80 3.61 4.75 12.53
C ALA A 80 2.74 4.79 13.78
N GLY A 81 3.29 4.47 14.94
CA GLY A 81 2.57 4.57 16.20
C GLY A 81 2.12 5.99 16.51
N ALA A 82 3.02 6.97 16.34
CA ALA A 82 2.68 8.38 16.55
C ALA A 82 1.61 8.83 15.56
N LEU A 83 1.75 8.48 14.28
CA LEU A 83 0.77 8.81 13.25
C LEU A 83 -0.60 8.21 13.56
N ASN A 84 -0.62 6.98 14.04
CA ASN A 84 -1.88 6.31 14.33
C ASN A 84 -2.64 7.05 15.42
N HIS A 85 -1.94 7.51 16.44
CA HIS A 85 -2.55 8.29 17.51
C HIS A 85 -3.19 9.58 16.98
N GLU A 86 -2.51 10.28 16.08
CA GLU A 86 -3.01 11.52 15.49
C GLU A 86 -4.13 11.28 14.48
N ARG A 87 -3.94 10.31 13.58
CA ARG A 87 -4.85 10.06 12.47
C ARG A 87 -6.21 9.53 12.90
N LYS A 88 -6.28 8.84 14.00
CA LYS A 88 -7.57 8.33 14.53
C LYS A 88 -8.56 9.44 14.85
N ARG A 89 -8.07 10.64 15.07
CA ARG A 89 -8.95 11.80 15.32
C ARG A 89 -9.62 12.29 14.05
N VAL A 90 -8.99 12.05 12.89
CA VAL A 90 -9.43 12.57 11.60
C VAL A 90 -10.23 11.52 10.83
N ALA A 91 -9.79 10.27 10.88
CA ALA A 91 -10.39 9.17 10.13
C ALA A 91 -10.77 8.05 11.10
N LYS A 92 -12.07 7.85 11.30
CA LYS A 92 -12.57 6.92 12.33
C LYS A 92 -12.13 5.46 12.12
N ARG A 93 -12.01 5.04 10.86
CA ARG A 93 -11.66 3.66 10.53
C ARG A 93 -10.17 3.48 10.30
N TRP A 94 -9.41 4.51 10.54
CA TRP A 94 -7.96 4.47 10.39
C TRP A 94 -7.36 3.45 11.36
N GLY A 95 -6.53 2.56 10.85
CA GLY A 95 -5.88 1.52 11.65
C GLY A 95 -4.37 1.62 11.60
N LEU A 96 -3.73 0.83 12.44
CA LEU A 96 -2.27 0.83 12.56
C LEU A 96 -1.60 0.44 11.24
N ALA A 97 -2.18 -0.50 10.49
CA ALA A 97 -1.65 -0.88 9.18
C ALA A 97 -1.61 0.32 8.24
N ASP A 98 -2.67 1.16 8.23
CA ASP A 98 -2.70 2.37 7.42
C ASP A 98 -1.57 3.32 7.81
N SER A 99 -1.33 3.46 9.11
CA SER A 99 -0.24 4.31 9.62
C SER A 99 1.13 3.78 9.22
N ILE A 100 1.31 2.47 9.21
CA ILE A 100 2.56 1.85 8.76
C ILE A 100 2.80 2.13 7.28
N ILE A 101 1.75 2.03 6.46
CA ILE A 101 1.84 2.34 5.03
C ILE A 101 2.19 3.82 4.83
N LEU A 102 1.52 4.72 5.54
CA LEU A 102 1.79 6.15 5.44
C LEU A 102 3.20 6.50 5.90
N ALA A 103 3.64 5.96 7.03
CA ALA A 103 4.99 6.18 7.54
C ALA A 103 6.06 5.66 6.57
N THR A 104 5.81 4.50 5.95
CA THR A 104 6.70 3.93 4.95
C THR A 104 6.80 4.85 3.74
N ALA A 105 5.66 5.34 3.26
CA ALA A 105 5.63 6.24 2.10
C ALA A 105 6.41 7.53 2.39
N ARG A 106 6.19 8.12 3.55
CA ARG A 106 6.91 9.36 3.94
C ARG A 106 8.40 9.14 4.09
N HIS A 107 8.79 7.99 4.64
CA HIS A 107 10.20 7.64 4.79
C HIS A 107 10.91 7.54 3.44
N HIS A 108 10.23 7.00 2.43
CA HIS A 108 10.78 6.83 1.09
C HIS A 108 10.45 8.01 0.16
N ASN A 109 9.80 9.03 0.67
CA ASN A 109 9.34 10.18 -0.13
C ASN A 109 8.51 9.70 -1.34
N ALA A 110 7.60 8.76 -1.08
CA ALA A 110 6.80 8.08 -2.09
C ALA A 110 5.34 8.49 -1.99
N LYS A 111 4.60 8.35 -3.07
CA LYS A 111 3.15 8.48 -3.07
C LYS A 111 2.51 7.11 -2.89
N ILE A 112 1.36 7.09 -2.23
CA ILE A 112 0.62 5.85 -1.98
C ILE A 112 -0.41 5.64 -3.08
N VAL A 113 -0.35 4.50 -3.75
CA VAL A 113 -1.33 4.10 -4.76
C VAL A 113 -2.39 3.26 -4.05
N THR A 114 -3.59 3.80 -3.92
CA THR A 114 -4.67 3.19 -3.15
C THR A 114 -6.03 3.63 -3.68
N GLY A 115 -7.07 2.91 -3.31
CA GLY A 115 -8.45 3.32 -3.50
C GLY A 115 -9.22 3.34 -2.20
N ASP A 116 -8.52 3.16 -1.09
CA ASP A 116 -9.12 3.12 0.24
C ASP A 116 -9.51 4.52 0.70
N GLU A 117 -10.75 4.68 1.14
CA GLU A 117 -11.28 5.96 1.60
C GLU A 117 -10.54 6.51 2.82
N HIS A 118 -9.85 5.66 3.57
CA HIS A 118 -9.05 6.08 4.72
C HIS A 118 -7.97 7.09 4.34
N PHE A 119 -7.52 7.08 3.08
CA PHE A 119 -6.45 7.95 2.60
C PHE A 119 -6.95 9.16 1.81
N ARG A 120 -8.27 9.32 1.67
CA ARG A 120 -8.83 10.30 0.72
C ARG A 120 -8.44 11.74 1.07
N ASP A 121 -8.32 12.07 2.34
CA ASP A 121 -7.93 13.42 2.75
C ASP A 121 -6.45 13.74 2.51
N LEU A 122 -5.64 12.73 2.25
CA LEU A 122 -4.20 12.89 2.02
C LEU A 122 -3.93 13.12 0.51
N VAL A 123 -4.48 14.21 -0.01
CA VAL A 123 -4.54 14.48 -1.46
C VAL A 123 -3.15 14.54 -2.09
N ASP A 124 -2.19 15.17 -1.42
CA ASP A 124 -0.85 15.36 -1.98
C ASP A 124 0.06 14.14 -1.81
N GLU A 125 -0.35 13.17 -1.00
CA GLU A 125 0.46 12.00 -0.68
C GLU A 125 -0.07 10.73 -1.32
N THR A 126 -1.22 10.79 -1.98
CA THR A 126 -1.87 9.61 -2.54
C THR A 126 -2.23 9.79 -4.01
N LEU A 127 -2.31 8.65 -4.69
CA LEU A 127 -2.87 8.54 -6.04
C LEU A 127 -4.06 7.61 -5.90
N MET A 128 -5.26 8.21 -5.93
CA MET A 128 -6.50 7.46 -5.77
C MET A 128 -6.86 6.80 -7.10
N VAL A 129 -6.89 5.47 -7.12
CA VAL A 129 -7.14 4.70 -8.35
C VAL A 129 -8.61 4.30 -8.52
N LYS A 130 -9.41 4.58 -7.51
CA LYS A 130 -10.82 4.27 -7.55
C LYS A 130 -11.67 5.47 -7.99
#